data_d970a6343d789515f4f1f1b9ab030e6d
#
_entry.id   d970a6343d789515f4f1f1b9ab030e6d
#
_cell.length_a   1.000
_cell.length_b   1.000
_cell.length_c   1.000
_cell.angle_alpha   90.00
_cell.angle_beta   90.00
_cell.angle_gamma   90.00
#
_symmetry.space_group_name_H-M   'P 1'
#
loop_
_entity.id
_entity.type
_entity.pdbx_description
1 polymer ?
#
loop_
_entity_poly.entity_id
_entity_poly.type
_entity_poly.pdbx_seq_one_letter_code
_entity_poly.pdbx_strand_id
1 'polypeptide(L)'
;VITNTGDYYLTTFELTAHFDQNIWRIEKFDRDKVWSLAMWNADLGYYYGKRFQLDAQLKVQNMLGENSDSKMTILTDREEAMFRITFVDETKLPIDVNMSDFIEAKSAKAKGKRFSTLEIAKIEDITPEPETEPEIEPEEGGATTENNEPTEVVAESAEEPQASVSLVDIPFTITNEVPEDSKPVDEQLSLF
;
A
#
# COMPACT_ATOMS: atom_id res chain seq x y z
N VAL A 1 -2.66 0.79 -7.44
CA VAL A 1 -4.05 1.33 -7.46
C VAL A 1 -4.87 0.59 -6.43
N ILE A 2 -5.64 1.33 -5.65
CA ILE A 2 -6.61 0.81 -4.68
C ILE A 2 -7.96 1.46 -4.99
N THR A 3 -9.03 0.67 -4.98
CA THR A 3 -10.40 1.12 -5.26
C THR A 3 -11.24 1.21 -3.98
N ASN A 4 -12.35 1.94 -4.03
CA ASN A 4 -13.32 2.02 -2.92
C ASN A 4 -14.03 0.69 -2.63
N THR A 5 -14.00 -0.25 -3.60
CA THR A 5 -14.53 -1.62 -3.47
C THR A 5 -13.54 -2.59 -2.83
N GLY A 6 -12.36 -2.11 -2.45
CA GLY A 6 -11.31 -2.93 -1.83
C GLY A 6 -10.49 -3.74 -2.83
N ASP A 7 -10.63 -3.48 -4.12
CA ASP A 7 -9.75 -4.07 -5.12
C ASP A 7 -8.41 -3.36 -5.15
N TYR A 8 -7.34 -4.11 -5.40
CA TYR A 8 -6.02 -3.54 -5.59
C TYR A 8 -5.23 -4.30 -6.67
N TYR A 9 -4.37 -3.57 -7.38
CA TYR A 9 -3.53 -4.11 -8.44
C TYR A 9 -2.35 -3.20 -8.76
N LEU A 10 -1.30 -3.76 -9.36
CA LEU A 10 -0.20 -2.99 -9.92
C LEU A 10 -0.48 -2.66 -11.38
N THR A 11 -0.06 -1.48 -11.79
CA THR A 11 -0.10 -1.04 -13.18
C THR A 11 1.15 -0.24 -13.53
N THR A 12 1.37 0.00 -14.81
CA THR A 12 2.44 0.86 -15.31
C THR A 12 1.95 2.29 -15.45
N PHE A 13 2.87 3.26 -15.46
CA PHE A 13 2.57 4.69 -15.68
C PHE A 13 2.59 5.02 -17.19
N GLU A 14 1.87 4.24 -17.99
CA GLU A 14 1.72 4.56 -19.41
C GLU A 14 0.64 5.64 -19.62
N LEU A 15 0.88 6.56 -20.55
CA LEU A 15 -0.09 7.63 -20.87
C LEU A 15 -1.44 7.10 -21.37
N THR A 16 -1.48 5.85 -21.82
CA THR A 16 -2.67 5.15 -22.29
C THR A 16 -3.39 4.36 -21.20
N ALA A 17 -2.87 4.36 -19.97
CA ALA A 17 -3.50 3.66 -18.86
C ALA A 17 -4.87 4.28 -18.55
N HIS A 18 -5.90 3.44 -18.53
CA HIS A 18 -7.22 3.82 -18.11
C HIS A 18 -7.48 3.31 -16.71
N PHE A 19 -8.04 4.17 -15.87
CA PHE A 19 -8.37 3.85 -14.49
C PHE A 19 -9.88 3.89 -14.29
N ASP A 20 -10.37 3.04 -13.42
CA ASP A 20 -11.78 3.03 -13.01
C ASP A 20 -12.15 4.32 -12.25
N GLN A 21 -13.43 4.70 -12.30
CA GLN A 21 -13.90 5.92 -11.63
C GLN A 21 -13.97 5.80 -10.09
N ASN A 22 -13.88 4.59 -9.55
CA ASN A 22 -14.02 4.31 -8.12
C ASN A 22 -12.69 4.20 -7.38
N ILE A 23 -11.63 4.86 -7.88
CA ILE A 23 -10.32 4.84 -7.25
C ILE A 23 -10.40 5.51 -5.88
N TRP A 24 -9.84 4.81 -4.88
CA TRP A 24 -9.58 5.37 -3.56
C TRP A 24 -8.19 6.02 -3.48
N ARG A 25 -7.13 5.34 -3.99
CA ARG A 25 -5.75 5.85 -4.00
C ARG A 25 -4.93 5.27 -5.15
N ILE A 26 -4.05 6.10 -5.69
CA ILE A 26 -2.96 5.69 -6.59
C ILE A 26 -1.67 6.16 -5.95
N GLU A 27 -0.72 5.25 -5.77
CA GLU A 27 0.59 5.58 -5.23
C GLU A 27 1.67 4.62 -5.75
N LYS A 28 2.94 4.96 -5.50
CA LYS A 28 4.04 4.05 -5.76
C LYS A 28 3.93 2.84 -4.83
N PHE A 29 4.09 1.65 -5.40
CA PHE A 29 4.08 0.42 -4.61
C PHE A 29 5.25 0.37 -3.64
N ASP A 30 4.94 0.10 -2.39
CA ASP A 30 5.88 -0.17 -1.32
C ASP A 30 5.53 -1.53 -0.70
N ARG A 31 6.47 -2.46 -0.75
CA ARG A 31 6.29 -3.83 -0.23
C ARG A 31 6.19 -3.85 1.29
N ASP A 32 6.92 -2.96 1.95
CA ASP A 32 7.05 -2.97 3.41
C ASP A 32 5.93 -2.19 4.10
N LYS A 33 5.16 -1.43 3.31
CA LYS A 33 4.02 -0.67 3.81
C LYS A 33 2.94 -1.60 4.38
N VAL A 34 2.57 -1.34 5.64
CA VAL A 34 1.50 -2.04 6.34
C VAL A 34 0.23 -1.20 6.31
N TRP A 35 -0.84 -1.83 5.90
CA TRP A 35 -2.18 -1.25 5.85
C TRP A 35 -3.02 -1.73 7.02
N SER A 36 -3.78 -0.84 7.62
CA SER A 36 -4.81 -1.11 8.62
C SER A 36 -6.19 -0.86 8.03
N LEU A 37 -7.07 -1.84 8.11
CA LEU A 37 -8.40 -1.85 7.49
C LEU A 37 -9.46 -2.17 8.53
N ALA A 38 -10.51 -1.36 8.58
CA ALA A 38 -11.79 -1.74 9.17
C ALA A 38 -12.80 -2.01 8.04
N MET A 39 -13.49 -3.15 8.10
CA MET A 39 -14.44 -3.57 7.08
C MET A 39 -15.67 -4.23 7.66
N TRP A 40 -16.81 -4.06 6.99
CA TRP A 40 -17.98 -4.91 7.16
C TRP A 40 -17.81 -6.18 6.34
N ASN A 41 -17.88 -7.34 6.97
CA ASN A 41 -17.86 -8.62 6.28
C ASN A 41 -19.28 -9.14 6.11
N ALA A 42 -19.78 -9.18 4.88
CA ALA A 42 -21.16 -9.54 4.58
C ALA A 42 -21.48 -11.02 4.83
N ASP A 43 -20.49 -11.93 4.65
CA ASP A 43 -20.68 -13.36 4.90
C ASP A 43 -20.93 -13.66 6.38
N LEU A 44 -20.32 -12.87 7.25
CA LEU A 44 -20.32 -13.11 8.69
C LEU A 44 -21.21 -12.16 9.46
N GLY A 45 -21.63 -11.06 8.83
CA GLY A 45 -22.49 -10.06 9.44
C GLY A 45 -21.85 -9.30 10.60
N TYR A 46 -20.53 -9.05 10.55
CA TYR A 46 -19.79 -8.35 11.58
C TYR A 46 -18.69 -7.47 11.00
N TYR A 47 -18.23 -6.50 11.79
CA TYR A 47 -17.07 -5.71 11.49
C TYR A 47 -15.76 -6.42 11.87
N TYR A 48 -14.79 -6.37 10.96
CA TYR A 48 -13.47 -6.98 11.10
C TYR A 48 -12.38 -5.95 10.92
N GLY A 49 -11.32 -6.09 11.73
CA GLY A 49 -10.05 -5.40 11.54
C GLY A 49 -9.05 -6.32 10.86
N LYS A 50 -8.27 -5.76 9.95
CA LYS A 50 -7.12 -6.42 9.29
C LYS A 50 -5.90 -5.52 9.36
N ARG A 51 -4.72 -6.11 9.50
CA ARG A 51 -3.44 -5.48 9.16
C ARG A 51 -2.73 -6.36 8.14
N PHE A 52 -2.22 -5.75 7.09
CA PHE A 52 -1.64 -6.53 6.00
C PHE A 52 -0.68 -5.70 5.16
N GLN A 53 0.20 -6.41 4.45
CA GLN A 53 1.00 -5.87 3.35
C GLN A 53 0.35 -6.28 2.04
N LEU A 54 0.46 -5.42 1.03
CA LEU A 54 -0.04 -5.71 -0.30
C LEU A 54 0.98 -6.56 -1.06
N ASP A 55 0.48 -7.57 -1.76
CA ASP A 55 1.31 -8.39 -2.64
C ASP A 55 1.53 -7.69 -3.98
N ALA A 56 2.75 -7.80 -4.54
CA ALA A 56 3.09 -7.30 -5.87
C ALA A 56 2.45 -8.16 -6.96
N GLN A 57 1.17 -7.94 -7.25
CA GLN A 57 0.44 -8.71 -8.26
C GLN A 57 -0.17 -7.82 -9.33
N LEU A 58 -0.02 -8.23 -10.60
CA LEU A 58 -0.64 -7.56 -11.74
C LEU A 58 -2.14 -7.88 -11.87
N LYS A 59 -2.57 -9.03 -11.34
CA LYS A 59 -3.99 -9.39 -11.31
C LYS A 59 -4.69 -8.65 -10.20
N VAL A 60 -5.89 -8.17 -10.49
CA VAL A 60 -6.79 -7.59 -9.49
C VAL A 60 -7.02 -8.57 -8.35
N GLN A 61 -6.78 -8.10 -7.13
CA GLN A 61 -7.06 -8.81 -5.89
C GLN A 61 -8.04 -7.98 -5.08
N ASN A 62 -8.87 -8.64 -4.26
CA ASN A 62 -9.77 -7.92 -3.35
C ASN A 62 -9.37 -8.18 -1.90
N MET A 63 -9.21 -7.09 -1.12
CA MET A 63 -8.84 -7.17 0.30
C MET A 63 -10.03 -7.43 1.23
N LEU A 64 -11.28 -7.27 0.75
CA LEU A 64 -12.49 -7.50 1.54
C LEU A 64 -12.96 -8.95 1.50
N GLY A 65 -12.52 -9.72 0.50
CA GLY A 65 -12.95 -11.10 0.25
C GLY A 65 -13.75 -11.23 -1.05
N GLU A 66 -14.44 -12.34 -1.23
CA GLU A 66 -15.16 -12.66 -2.46
C GLU A 66 -16.58 -12.08 -2.50
N ASN A 67 -17.15 -11.76 -1.34
CA ASN A 67 -18.51 -11.25 -1.26
C ASN A 67 -18.55 -9.74 -1.56
N SER A 68 -19.20 -9.38 -2.66
CA SER A 68 -19.33 -7.99 -3.13
C SER A 68 -20.12 -7.06 -2.19
N ASP A 69 -20.90 -7.62 -1.26
CA ASP A 69 -21.65 -6.85 -0.27
C ASP A 69 -20.78 -6.42 0.94
N SER A 70 -19.56 -6.96 1.03
CA SER A 70 -18.58 -6.51 2.00
C SER A 70 -18.15 -5.09 1.69
N LYS A 71 -17.95 -4.27 2.73
CA LYS A 71 -17.67 -2.83 2.57
C LYS A 71 -16.42 -2.42 3.33
N MET A 72 -15.58 -1.65 2.67
CA MET A 72 -14.48 -0.94 3.29
C MET A 72 -15.02 0.24 4.08
N THR A 73 -14.69 0.32 5.38
CA THR A 73 -15.08 1.43 6.25
C THR A 73 -13.94 2.42 6.43
N ILE A 74 -12.76 1.92 6.78
CA ILE A 74 -11.54 2.71 6.96
C ILE A 74 -10.39 1.92 6.35
N LEU A 75 -9.54 2.60 5.59
CA LEU A 75 -8.25 2.07 5.15
C LEU A 75 -7.18 3.14 5.39
N THR A 76 -6.13 2.80 6.12
CA THR A 76 -5.03 3.72 6.43
C THR A 76 -3.69 2.99 6.41
N ASP A 77 -2.64 3.71 6.04
CA ASP A 77 -1.25 3.26 6.04
C ASP A 77 -0.45 3.85 7.21
N ARG A 78 -1.15 4.51 8.16
CA ARG A 78 -0.50 5.04 9.37
C ARG A 78 -0.06 3.90 10.27
N GLU A 79 1.16 3.99 10.78
CA GLU A 79 1.81 2.92 11.54
C GLU A 79 1.05 2.59 12.83
N GLU A 80 0.61 3.61 13.56
CA GLU A 80 -0.17 3.49 14.79
C GLU A 80 -1.64 3.83 14.57
N ALA A 81 -2.27 3.13 13.63
CA ALA A 81 -3.68 3.34 13.33
C ALA A 81 -4.56 3.09 14.55
N MET A 82 -5.37 4.09 14.91
CA MET A 82 -6.30 4.06 16.04
C MET A 82 -7.74 4.18 15.55
N PHE A 83 -8.57 3.20 15.90
CA PHE A 83 -9.99 3.20 15.51
C PHE A 83 -10.89 3.27 16.74
N ARG A 84 -11.85 4.21 16.73
CA ARG A 84 -12.89 4.31 17.74
C ARG A 84 -14.13 3.56 17.28
N ILE A 85 -14.60 2.64 18.12
CA ILE A 85 -15.76 1.80 17.86
C ILE A 85 -16.89 2.23 18.77
N THR A 86 -17.99 2.69 18.18
CA THR A 86 -19.22 3.06 18.88
C THR A 86 -20.28 1.99 18.66
N PHE A 87 -20.97 1.60 19.71
CA PHE A 87 -21.99 0.56 19.68
C PHE A 87 -23.39 1.13 19.47
N VAL A 88 -24.29 0.30 18.94
CA VAL A 88 -25.72 0.65 18.82
C VAL A 88 -26.37 0.78 20.22
N ASP A 89 -25.94 -0.05 21.17
CA ASP A 89 -26.34 0.06 22.56
C ASP A 89 -25.65 1.27 23.22
N GLU A 90 -26.37 2.37 23.37
CA GLU A 90 -25.87 3.62 23.94
C GLU A 90 -25.41 3.49 25.41
N THR A 91 -25.79 2.40 26.11
CA THR A 91 -25.30 2.13 27.47
C THR A 91 -23.82 1.64 27.45
N LYS A 92 -23.31 1.26 26.32
CA LYS A 92 -21.93 0.82 26.14
C LYS A 92 -21.03 2.00 25.76
N LEU A 93 -19.95 2.16 26.49
CA LEU A 93 -18.95 3.17 26.14
C LEU A 93 -18.22 2.79 24.85
N PRO A 94 -17.89 3.77 24.01
CA PRO A 94 -17.02 3.53 22.87
C PRO A 94 -15.67 2.96 23.31
N ILE A 95 -15.06 2.14 22.46
CA ILE A 95 -13.72 1.58 22.68
C ILE A 95 -12.76 2.09 21.62
N ASP A 96 -11.56 2.45 22.04
CA ASP A 96 -10.47 2.83 21.15
C ASP A 96 -9.54 1.62 20.96
N VAL A 97 -9.26 1.28 19.72
CA VAL A 97 -8.49 0.11 19.33
C VAL A 97 -7.26 0.55 18.58
N ASN A 98 -6.06 0.29 19.16
CA ASN A 98 -4.81 0.38 18.42
C ASN A 98 -4.69 -0.85 17.52
N MET A 99 -4.59 -0.65 16.22
CA MET A 99 -4.59 -1.75 15.26
C MET A 99 -3.30 -2.60 15.33
N SER A 100 -2.18 -2.05 15.77
CA SER A 100 -0.94 -2.81 15.94
C SER A 100 -0.99 -3.80 17.10
N ASP A 101 -1.70 -3.44 18.18
CA ASP A 101 -1.92 -4.32 19.34
C ASP A 101 -3.06 -5.30 19.09
N PHE A 102 -4.04 -4.85 18.29
CA PHE A 102 -5.24 -5.64 18.03
C PHE A 102 -4.97 -6.86 17.16
N ILE A 103 -4.20 -6.70 16.08
CA ILE A 103 -3.90 -7.78 15.14
C ILE A 103 -2.54 -7.58 14.47
N GLU A 104 -1.77 -8.67 14.37
CA GLU A 104 -0.52 -8.69 13.60
C GLU A 104 -0.78 -8.53 12.10
N ALA A 105 0.21 -7.95 11.39
CA ALA A 105 0.18 -7.84 9.94
C ALA A 105 0.30 -9.23 9.28
N LYS A 106 -0.60 -9.52 8.35
CA LYS A 106 -0.66 -10.78 7.59
C LYS A 106 -0.81 -10.49 6.09
N SER A 107 -1.23 -11.47 5.33
CA SER A 107 -1.62 -11.30 3.92
C SER A 107 -2.96 -10.54 3.81
N ALA A 108 -3.15 -9.76 2.73
CA ALA A 108 -4.41 -9.09 2.42
C ALA A 108 -5.60 -10.05 2.32
N LYS A 109 -5.36 -11.33 1.98
CA LYS A 109 -6.37 -12.41 1.91
C LYS A 109 -6.77 -12.96 3.28
N ALA A 110 -6.05 -12.60 4.36
CA ALA A 110 -6.42 -13.07 5.70
C ALA A 110 -7.81 -12.56 6.09
N LYS A 111 -8.55 -13.38 6.85
CA LYS A 111 -9.92 -13.07 7.27
C LYS A 111 -10.00 -11.85 8.21
N GLY A 112 -8.93 -11.58 8.95
CA GLY A 112 -8.92 -10.54 9.98
C GLY A 112 -9.47 -11.02 11.32
N LYS A 113 -9.61 -10.09 12.27
CA LYS A 113 -10.11 -10.30 13.62
C LYS A 113 -11.36 -9.46 13.82
N ARG A 114 -12.43 -10.06 14.34
CA ARG A 114 -13.68 -9.35 14.64
C ARG A 114 -13.47 -8.36 15.77
N PHE A 115 -13.97 -7.13 15.60
CA PHE A 115 -13.86 -6.08 16.62
C PHE A 115 -14.71 -6.37 17.84
N SER A 116 -15.96 -6.78 17.65
CA SER A 116 -16.90 -7.04 18.74
C SER A 116 -17.96 -8.08 18.35
N THR A 117 -18.58 -8.69 19.35
CA THR A 117 -19.82 -9.46 19.19
C THR A 117 -21.06 -8.58 19.30
N LEU A 118 -20.92 -7.38 19.90
CA LEU A 118 -21.98 -6.39 19.99
C LEU A 118 -22.18 -5.70 18.64
N GLU A 119 -23.36 -5.22 18.40
CA GLU A 119 -23.70 -4.46 17.21
C GLU A 119 -22.97 -3.11 17.23
N ILE A 120 -22.22 -2.83 16.16
CA ILE A 120 -21.44 -1.60 16.01
C ILE A 120 -22.24 -0.61 15.19
N ALA A 121 -22.44 0.59 15.74
CA ALA A 121 -23.09 1.71 15.07
C ALA A 121 -22.13 2.42 14.12
N LYS A 122 -20.87 2.64 14.54
CA LYS A 122 -19.90 3.44 13.79
C LYS A 122 -18.47 3.02 14.13
N ILE A 123 -17.58 3.13 13.14
CA ILE A 123 -16.11 3.05 13.33
C ILE A 123 -15.54 4.34 12.77
N GLU A 124 -14.66 5.00 13.52
CA GLU A 124 -13.99 6.25 13.16
C GLU A 124 -12.48 6.09 13.26
N ASP A 125 -11.78 6.71 12.31
CA ASP A 125 -10.33 6.84 12.37
C ASP A 125 -9.99 8.00 13.31
N ILE A 126 -9.36 7.69 14.45
CA ILE A 126 -8.88 8.65 15.45
C ILE A 126 -7.37 8.65 15.53
N THR A 127 -6.70 8.13 14.49
CA THR A 127 -5.25 8.11 14.41
C THR A 127 -4.70 9.52 14.55
N PRO A 128 -3.78 9.81 15.48
CA PRO A 128 -3.17 11.12 15.60
C PRO A 128 -2.53 11.54 14.27
N GLU A 129 -2.76 12.78 13.87
CA GLU A 129 -2.01 13.33 12.75
C GLU A 129 -0.53 13.48 13.17
N PRO A 130 0.44 13.11 12.31
CA PRO A 130 1.82 13.40 12.60
C PRO A 130 1.96 14.92 12.83
N GLU A 131 2.55 15.31 13.95
CA GLU A 131 2.87 16.71 14.20
C GLU A 131 3.77 17.16 13.04
N THR A 132 3.22 17.91 12.10
CA THR A 132 3.99 18.63 11.10
C THR A 132 4.78 19.68 11.87
N GLU A 133 6.10 19.48 11.97
CA GLU A 133 6.97 20.57 12.38
C GLU A 133 6.63 21.79 11.51
N PRO A 134 6.40 22.98 12.11
CA PRO A 134 6.06 24.15 11.32
C PRO A 134 7.16 24.38 10.27
N GLU A 135 6.78 24.33 9.00
CA GLU A 135 7.63 24.79 7.92
C GLU A 135 8.08 26.20 8.30
N ILE A 136 9.35 26.35 8.63
CA ILE A 136 9.98 27.65 8.79
C ILE A 136 10.03 28.22 7.37
N GLU A 137 9.05 29.04 7.03
CA GLU A 137 9.11 29.85 5.81
C GLU A 137 10.43 30.64 5.86
N PRO A 138 11.30 30.55 4.85
CA PRO A 138 12.47 31.41 4.80
C PRO A 138 12.00 32.88 4.70
N GLU A 139 12.18 33.65 5.76
CA GLU A 139 11.97 35.10 5.72
C GLU A 139 12.79 35.66 4.57
N GLU A 140 12.12 36.16 3.54
CA GLU A 140 12.71 37.02 2.52
C GLU A 140 13.22 38.29 3.20
N GLY A 141 14.50 38.25 3.61
CA GLY A 141 15.22 39.43 4.05
C GLY A 141 15.41 40.40 2.87
N GLY A 142 14.77 41.54 3.03
CA GLY A 142 14.69 42.64 2.09
C GLY A 142 16.00 43.11 1.47
N ALA A 143 15.85 43.56 0.27
CA ALA A 143 16.82 44.22 -0.58
C ALA A 143 17.54 45.37 0.09
N THR A 144 18.85 45.44 -0.09
CA THR A 144 19.56 46.71 -0.14
C THR A 144 20.56 46.71 -1.29
N THR A 145 20.26 47.56 -2.22
CA THR A 145 21.02 47.94 -3.40
C THR A 145 22.34 48.59 -2.96
N GLU A 146 23.48 48.19 -3.51
CA GLU A 146 24.55 49.13 -3.86
C GLU A 146 25.45 48.58 -4.96
N ASN A 147 25.59 49.44 -5.95
CA ASN A 147 26.40 49.34 -7.17
C ASN A 147 27.89 49.10 -6.85
N ASN A 148 28.54 48.28 -7.70
CA ASN A 148 29.73 48.73 -8.42
C ASN A 148 30.14 47.79 -9.53
N GLU A 149 30.28 48.33 -10.67
CA GLU A 149 30.80 47.80 -11.96
C GLU A 149 32.37 47.85 -11.93
N PRO A 150 33.03 47.39 -13.02
CA PRO A 150 33.52 46.05 -13.30
C PRO A 150 35.07 46.01 -13.33
N THR A 151 35.65 44.80 -13.29
CA THR A 151 37.02 44.64 -13.82
C THR A 151 37.14 43.26 -14.50
N GLU A 152 37.34 43.35 -15.79
CA GLU A 152 37.86 42.37 -16.69
C GLU A 152 39.22 41.83 -16.24
N VAL A 153 39.49 40.52 -16.35
CA VAL A 153 40.74 39.93 -16.90
C VAL A 153 40.56 38.41 -17.16
N VAL A 154 40.56 38.08 -18.45
CA VAL A 154 41.39 37.11 -19.21
C VAL A 154 41.60 35.68 -18.67
N ALA A 155 41.06 34.74 -19.48
CA ALA A 155 41.51 33.44 -20.01
C ALA A 155 42.58 32.61 -19.25
N GLU A 156 42.31 31.32 -19.11
CA GLU A 156 43.10 30.23 -19.73
C GLU A 156 42.55 28.87 -19.36
N SER A 157 42.14 28.15 -20.36
CA SER A 157 42.43 26.77 -20.81
C SER A 157 42.89 25.74 -19.76
N ALA A 158 42.16 24.65 -19.61
CA ALA A 158 42.70 23.29 -19.85
C ALA A 158 41.73 22.17 -19.37
N GLU A 159 41.40 21.32 -20.32
CA GLU A 159 41.38 19.84 -20.26
C GLU A 159 40.35 19.10 -19.39
N GLU A 160 39.48 18.45 -20.15
CA GLU A 160 38.76 17.23 -19.76
C GLU A 160 39.77 16.08 -19.47
N PRO A 161 39.37 15.13 -18.66
CA PRO A 161 39.44 13.79 -19.15
C PRO A 161 38.12 13.01 -19.09
N GLN A 162 37.74 12.49 -20.23
CA GLN A 162 36.76 11.45 -20.44
C GLN A 162 37.19 10.17 -19.72
N ALA A 163 36.34 9.62 -18.91
CA ALA A 163 36.44 8.24 -18.49
C ALA A 163 35.19 7.48 -18.99
N SER A 164 35.43 6.78 -20.10
CA SER A 164 34.56 5.74 -20.63
C SER A 164 34.54 4.55 -19.67
N VAL A 165 33.36 4.21 -19.17
CA VAL A 165 33.14 2.93 -18.49
C VAL A 165 32.41 2.00 -19.47
N SER A 166 33.12 0.99 -19.87
CA SER A 166 32.69 -0.09 -20.78
C SER A 166 31.53 -0.91 -20.16
N LEU A 167 30.52 -1.14 -20.99
CA LEU A 167 29.51 -2.17 -20.77
C LEU A 167 30.19 -3.54 -20.66
N VAL A 168 29.98 -4.24 -19.58
CA VAL A 168 30.29 -5.65 -19.46
C VAL A 168 29.10 -6.45 -19.96
N ASP A 169 29.27 -7.09 -21.10
CA ASP A 169 28.37 -8.11 -21.64
C ASP A 169 28.31 -9.30 -20.68
N ILE A 170 27.14 -9.57 -20.15
CA ILE A 170 26.84 -10.81 -19.46
C ILE A 170 26.03 -11.68 -20.43
N PRO A 171 26.54 -12.81 -20.88
CA PRO A 171 25.79 -13.72 -21.74
C PRO A 171 24.71 -14.44 -20.93
N PHE A 172 23.47 -14.17 -21.27
CA PHE A 172 22.28 -14.88 -20.73
C PHE A 172 22.14 -16.22 -21.48
N THR A 173 22.52 -17.30 -20.83
CA THR A 173 22.28 -18.65 -21.34
C THR A 173 20.94 -19.15 -20.85
N ILE A 174 19.98 -19.26 -21.76
CA ILE A 174 18.71 -19.93 -21.51
C ILE A 174 18.94 -21.43 -21.68
N THR A 175 18.98 -22.18 -20.60
CA THR A 175 18.86 -23.63 -20.62
C THR A 175 17.42 -24.02 -20.44
N ASN A 176 16.78 -24.37 -21.55
CA ASN A 176 15.50 -25.10 -21.54
C ASN A 176 15.81 -26.55 -21.18
N GLU A 177 15.62 -26.93 -19.94
CA GLU A 177 15.46 -28.35 -19.60
C GLU A 177 13.97 -28.61 -19.33
N VAL A 178 13.38 -29.34 -20.25
CA VAL A 178 12.08 -29.99 -20.13
C VAL A 178 12.35 -31.33 -19.46
N PRO A 179 11.79 -31.65 -18.31
CA PRO A 179 11.78 -33.04 -17.84
C PRO A 179 10.62 -33.78 -18.50
N GLU A 180 10.99 -34.67 -19.39
CA GLU A 180 10.18 -35.75 -19.90
C GLU A 180 10.05 -36.83 -18.81
N ASP A 181 8.88 -37.43 -18.78
CA ASP A 181 8.59 -38.76 -18.25
C ASP A 181 8.15 -38.89 -16.78
N SER A 182 6.86 -38.98 -16.58
CA SER A 182 6.30 -39.94 -15.62
C SER A 182 4.99 -40.53 -16.16
N LYS A 183 5.11 -41.81 -16.42
CA LYS A 183 4.09 -42.76 -16.88
C LYS A 183 2.84 -42.77 -16.03
N PRO A 184 1.69 -43.13 -16.59
CA PRO A 184 0.46 -43.34 -15.84
C PRO A 184 0.56 -44.64 -15.02
N VAL A 185 0.15 -44.55 -13.76
CA VAL A 185 -0.09 -45.75 -12.94
C VAL A 185 -1.58 -46.04 -13.03
N ASP A 186 -1.81 -47.15 -13.69
CA ASP A 186 -3.08 -47.83 -13.88
C ASP A 186 -3.62 -48.35 -12.52
N GLU A 187 -4.89 -48.11 -12.31
CA GLU A 187 -5.90 -49.04 -11.85
C GLU A 187 -5.60 -49.94 -10.64
N GLN A 188 -6.42 -49.83 -9.60
CA GLN A 188 -7.21 -50.98 -9.19
C GLN A 188 -8.43 -50.60 -8.34
N LEU A 189 -9.61 -50.85 -8.93
CA LEU A 189 -10.87 -51.12 -8.26
C LEU A 189 -10.69 -52.18 -7.15
N SER A 190 -11.23 -51.91 -5.97
CA SER A 190 -11.72 -52.99 -5.10
C SER A 190 -12.94 -52.51 -4.34
N LEU A 191 -14.04 -53.13 -4.70
CA LEU A 191 -15.30 -53.21 -3.99
C LEU A 191 -15.10 -53.86 -2.62
N PHE A 192 -15.61 -53.16 -1.54
CA PHE A 192 -16.49 -53.78 -0.52
C PHE A 192 -17.14 -52.67 0.28
#